data_a2d084f2826ac619137f33c768678c44
#
_entry.id   a2d084f2826ac619137f33c768678c44
#
_cell.length_a   1.000
_cell.length_b   1.000
_cell.length_c   1.000
_cell.angle_alpha   90.00
_cell.angle_beta   90.00
_cell.angle_gamma   90.00
#
_symmetry.space_group_name_H-M   'P 1'
#
loop_
_entity.id
_entity.type
_entity.pdbx_description
1 polymer ?
#
loop_
_entity_poly.entity_id
_entity_poly.type
_entity_poly.pdbx_seq_one_letter_code
_entity_poly.pdbx_strand_id
1 'polypeptide(L)' 'MSEENVEVPVAELSYEQAREQLVSAISQLESGKLGLEESLNVWERGEQLASHCQSFLDQAKQRLEQAKKSE' A
#
# COMPACT_ATOMS: atom_id res chain seq x y z
N MET A 1 -17.19 17.19 -4.72
CA MET A 1 -16.86 17.61 -3.38
C MET A 1 -15.45 17.26 -3.05
N SER A 2 -14.86 18.09 -2.24
CA SER A 2 -13.45 17.92 -1.95
C SER A 2 -13.17 16.71 -1.08
N GLU A 3 -14.15 16.23 -0.33
CA GLU A 3 -13.89 15.05 0.49
C GLU A 3 -13.46 13.87 -0.33
N GLU A 4 -13.93 13.80 -1.56
CA GLU A 4 -13.60 12.67 -2.39
C GLU A 4 -12.15 12.66 -2.78
N ASN A 5 -11.50 13.80 -2.68
CA ASN A 5 -10.11 13.91 -3.07
C ASN A 5 -9.15 13.88 -1.91
N VAL A 6 -9.69 13.76 -0.71
CA VAL A 6 -8.84 13.70 0.48
C VAL A 6 -8.28 12.30 0.60
N GLU A 7 -6.97 12.21 0.55
CA GLU A 7 -6.32 10.92 0.69
C GLU A 7 -6.20 10.56 2.15
N VAL A 8 -6.60 9.34 2.46
CA VAL A 8 -6.40 8.80 3.80
C VAL A 8 -4.92 8.48 3.96
N PRO A 9 -4.34 8.85 5.11
CA PRO A 9 -2.93 8.47 5.34
C PRO A 9 -2.78 6.96 5.22
N VAL A 10 -1.68 6.55 4.60
CA VAL A 10 -1.43 5.14 4.36
C VAL A 10 -1.48 4.34 5.66
N ALA A 11 -0.97 4.92 6.75
CA ALA A 11 -0.92 4.21 8.02
C ALA A 11 -2.29 3.83 8.55
N GLU A 12 -3.35 4.48 8.08
CA GLU A 12 -4.70 4.20 8.56
C GLU A 12 -5.44 3.19 7.70
N LEU A 13 -4.85 2.74 6.61
CA LEU A 13 -5.50 1.79 5.72
C LEU A 13 -5.39 0.38 6.27
N SER A 14 -6.44 -0.41 6.04
CA SER A 14 -6.34 -1.84 6.29
C SER A 14 -5.43 -2.47 5.22
N TYR A 15 -5.03 -3.72 5.46
CA TYR A 15 -4.23 -4.42 4.47
C TYR A 15 -4.95 -4.48 3.13
N GLU A 16 -6.23 -4.81 3.14
CA GLU A 16 -6.98 -4.94 1.90
C GLU A 16 -7.08 -3.62 1.17
N GLN A 17 -7.33 -2.55 1.91
CA GLN A 17 -7.41 -1.23 1.30
C GLN A 17 -6.07 -0.83 0.70
N ALA A 18 -5.00 -1.06 1.46
CA ALA A 18 -3.68 -0.69 0.97
C ALA A 18 -3.31 -1.51 -0.26
N ARG A 19 -3.65 -2.78 -0.25
CA ARG A 19 -3.35 -3.65 -1.39
C ARG A 19 -4.08 -3.19 -2.64
N GLU A 20 -5.35 -2.84 -2.49
CA GLU A 20 -6.12 -2.36 -3.63
C GLU A 20 -5.53 -1.09 -4.20
N GLN A 21 -5.16 -0.17 -3.32
CA GLN A 21 -4.58 1.08 -3.78
C GLN A 21 -3.22 0.86 -4.43
N LEU A 22 -2.46 -0.09 -3.92
CA LEU A 22 -1.17 -0.41 -4.52
C LEU A 22 -1.35 -0.97 -5.93
N VAL A 23 -2.29 -1.88 -6.11
CA VAL A 23 -2.55 -2.43 -7.43
C VAL A 23 -2.97 -1.31 -8.39
N SER A 24 -3.80 -0.40 -7.91
CA SER A 24 -4.23 0.73 -8.73
C SER A 24 -3.05 1.62 -9.10
N ALA A 25 -2.16 1.88 -8.15
CA ALA A 25 -1.00 2.72 -8.43
C ALA A 25 -0.11 2.08 -9.48
N ILE A 26 0.13 0.78 -9.36
CA ILE A 26 0.95 0.07 -10.34
C ILE A 26 0.30 0.13 -11.72
N SER A 27 -1.01 -0.06 -11.76
CA SER A 27 -1.73 0.00 -13.02
C SER A 27 -1.59 1.36 -13.69
N GLN A 28 -1.68 2.42 -12.89
CA GLN A 28 -1.53 3.77 -13.42
C GLN A 28 -0.14 3.99 -13.99
N LEU A 29 0.88 3.51 -13.28
CA LEU A 29 2.25 3.66 -13.78
C LEU A 29 2.47 2.86 -15.05
N GLU A 30 1.90 1.69 -15.13
CA GLU A 30 2.07 0.84 -16.30
C GLU A 30 1.32 1.38 -17.52
N SER A 31 0.30 2.19 -17.30
CA SER A 31 -0.45 2.73 -18.42
C SER A 31 0.39 3.63 -19.30
N GLY A 32 1.41 4.25 -18.74
CA GLY A 32 2.25 5.18 -19.48
C GLY A 32 1.58 6.48 -19.83
N LYS A 33 0.43 6.77 -19.23
CA LYS A 33 -0.34 7.97 -19.58
C LYS A 33 -0.10 9.13 -18.65
N LEU A 34 0.61 8.91 -17.56
CA LEU A 34 0.87 9.96 -16.58
C LEU A 34 2.07 10.79 -17.01
N GLY A 35 2.02 12.08 -16.70
CA GLY A 35 3.19 12.91 -16.85
C GLY A 35 4.25 12.52 -15.83
N LEU A 36 5.43 13.08 -15.99
CA LEU A 36 6.55 12.70 -15.14
C LEU A 36 6.27 12.99 -13.68
N GLU A 37 5.77 14.18 -13.40
CA GLU A 37 5.54 14.57 -12.01
C GLU A 37 4.46 13.70 -11.38
N GLU A 38 3.39 13.44 -12.13
CA GLU A 38 2.36 12.56 -11.62
C GLU A 38 2.89 11.16 -11.38
N SER A 39 3.71 10.68 -12.29
CA SER A 39 4.29 9.34 -12.13
C SER A 39 5.11 9.25 -10.85
N LEU A 40 5.88 10.29 -10.55
CA LEU A 40 6.66 10.30 -9.32
C LEU A 40 5.77 10.30 -8.09
N ASN A 41 4.69 11.08 -8.13
CA ASN A 41 3.76 11.11 -7.00
C ASN A 41 3.11 9.75 -6.78
N VAL A 42 2.68 9.14 -7.87
CA VAL A 42 2.05 7.82 -7.76
C VAL A 42 3.06 6.78 -7.27
N TRP A 43 4.29 6.88 -7.76
CA TRP A 43 5.34 5.96 -7.34
C TRP A 43 5.63 6.10 -5.85
N GLU A 44 5.73 7.32 -5.36
CA GLU A 44 5.99 7.55 -3.95
C GLU A 44 4.88 6.99 -3.08
N ARG A 45 3.64 7.21 -3.48
CA ARG A 45 2.53 6.65 -2.74
C ARG A 45 2.55 5.13 -2.79
N GLY A 46 2.89 4.59 -3.96
CA GLY A 46 3.01 3.15 -4.10
C GLY A 46 4.03 2.56 -3.18
N GLU A 47 5.17 3.24 -3.00
CA GLU A 47 6.19 2.78 -2.07
C GLU A 47 5.66 2.74 -0.64
N GLN A 48 4.93 3.76 -0.25
CA GLN A 48 4.33 3.79 1.08
C GLN A 48 3.31 2.67 1.25
N LEU A 49 2.50 2.44 0.23
CA LEU A 49 1.52 1.37 0.28
C LEU A 49 2.18 0.00 0.37
N ALA A 50 3.22 -0.19 -0.40
CA ALA A 50 3.93 -1.46 -0.37
C ALA A 50 4.56 -1.72 0.99
N SER A 51 5.16 -0.70 1.56
CA SER A 51 5.77 -0.83 2.89
C SER A 51 4.71 -1.14 3.94
N HIS A 52 3.57 -0.49 3.84
CA HIS A 52 2.48 -0.72 4.78
C HIS A 52 1.95 -2.15 4.67
N CYS A 53 1.77 -2.63 3.44
CA CYS A 53 1.36 -4.01 3.24
C CYS A 53 2.37 -4.98 3.80
N GLN A 54 3.65 -4.68 3.60
CA GLN A 54 4.70 -5.56 4.09
C GLN A 54 4.67 -5.66 5.61
N SER A 55 4.35 -4.58 6.29
CA SER A 55 4.31 -4.60 7.74
C SER A 55 3.22 -5.55 8.26
N PHE A 56 2.09 -5.62 7.58
CA PHE A 56 1.06 -6.60 7.96
C PHE A 56 1.56 -8.02 7.79
N LEU A 57 2.23 -8.28 6.69
CA LEU A 57 2.76 -9.62 6.43
C LEU A 57 3.83 -10.00 7.44
N ASP A 58 4.67 -9.03 7.81
CA ASP A 58 5.70 -9.28 8.81
C ASP A 58 5.08 -9.63 10.15
N GLN A 59 4.03 -8.92 10.53
CA GLN A 59 3.35 -9.21 11.79
C GLN A 59 2.72 -10.59 11.77
N ALA A 60 2.10 -10.95 10.65
CA ALA A 60 1.51 -12.27 10.53
C ALA A 60 2.57 -13.36 10.63
N LYS A 61 3.71 -13.12 10.01
CA LYS A 61 4.80 -14.09 10.08
C LYS A 61 5.30 -14.27 11.51
N GLN A 62 5.42 -13.16 12.23
CA GLN A 62 5.86 -13.25 13.62
C GLN A 62 4.88 -14.05 14.46
N ARG A 63 3.59 -13.85 14.24
CA ARG A 63 2.58 -14.58 14.99
C ARG A 63 2.63 -16.07 14.69
N LEU A 64 2.87 -16.41 13.45
CA LEU A 64 3.02 -17.82 13.08
C LEU A 64 4.23 -18.45 13.75
N GLU A 65 5.33 -17.73 13.79
CA GLU A 65 6.52 -18.23 14.42
C GLU A 65 6.33 -18.44 15.91
N GLN A 66 5.62 -17.52 16.56
CA GLN A 66 5.33 -17.68 17.98
C GLN A 66 4.42 -18.87 18.24
N ALA A 67 3.45 -19.09 17.36
CA ALA A 67 2.58 -20.24 17.51
C ALA A 67 3.37 -21.55 17.41
N LYS A 68 4.34 -21.59 16.51
CA LYS A 68 5.18 -22.76 16.38
C LYS A 68 6.01 -22.98 17.63
N LYS A 69 6.50 -21.92 18.22
CA LYS A 69 7.35 -22.05 19.39
C LYS A 69 6.59 -22.56 20.61
N SER A 70 5.30 -22.22 20.68
CA SER A 70 4.56 -22.62 21.86
C SER A 70 4.15 -24.09 21.83
N GLU A 71 4.42 -24.76 20.74
CA GLU A 71 4.23 -26.20 20.72
C GLU A 71 5.47 -26.89 21.22
#